data_15d73c813d4b704aa49cb7e8df26e60f
#
_entry.id   15d73c813d4b704aa49cb7e8df26e60f
#
_cell.length_a   1.000
_cell.length_b   1.000
_cell.length_c   1.000
_cell.angle_alpha   90.00
_cell.angle_beta   90.00
_cell.angle_gamma   90.00
#
_symmetry.space_group_name_H-M   'P 1'
#
loop_
_entity.id
_entity.type
_entity.pdbx_description
1 polymer ?
#
loop_
_entity_poly.entity_id
_entity_poly.type
_entity_poly.pdbx_seq_one_letter_code
_entity_poly.pdbx_strand_id
1 'polypeptide(L)'
;QSNKKSSSKIHIYSGKNETENIEYVLDQVNKLKDKGYTKEDILFLYRRSKMYSPYFERFKQERVFVSGKTIHASKGLEAKAVFIIGLTEGSGGFPDIWMEDRIYQVIKESNHDLLLEEERRLFYVAITRAKDDLFLVTEKGNESSFLKEIPDDFTFKTSIPFNSVIEEITLCSKCKNRLDEGFSFCPYCGEEQILDE
;
A
#
# COMPACT_ATOMS: atom_id res chain seq x y z
N GLN A 1 -20.25 -3.87 -31.69
CA GLN A 1 -19.01 -3.35 -31.09
C GLN A 1 -19.41 -2.34 -30.01
N SER A 2 -19.55 -2.77 -28.76
CA SER A 2 -19.84 -1.86 -27.65
C SER A 2 -18.52 -1.28 -27.17
N ASN A 3 -18.25 -0.01 -27.48
CA ASN A 3 -17.26 0.81 -26.80
C ASN A 3 -17.71 1.02 -25.34
N LYS A 4 -17.50 0.02 -24.47
CA LYS A 4 -17.43 0.29 -23.05
C LYS A 4 -16.17 1.12 -22.84
N LYS A 5 -16.31 2.43 -22.67
CA LYS A 5 -15.29 3.25 -22.03
C LYS A 5 -15.08 2.65 -20.63
N SER A 6 -14.08 1.80 -20.49
CA SER A 6 -13.56 1.37 -19.21
C SER A 6 -13.03 2.64 -18.56
N SER A 7 -13.73 3.15 -17.56
CA SER A 7 -13.23 4.24 -16.74
C SER A 7 -12.30 3.66 -15.67
N SER A 8 -11.24 2.98 -16.10
CA SER A 8 -10.17 2.53 -15.19
C SER A 8 -9.64 3.75 -14.47
N LYS A 9 -9.66 3.70 -13.13
CA LYS A 9 -9.23 4.81 -12.29
C LYS A 9 -7.88 4.50 -11.69
N ILE A 10 -6.94 5.43 -11.85
CA ILE A 10 -5.63 5.37 -11.21
C ILE A 10 -5.69 6.27 -9.98
N HIS A 11 -5.57 5.69 -8.80
CA HIS A 11 -5.54 6.39 -7.53
C HIS A 11 -4.10 6.47 -7.04
N ILE A 12 -3.59 7.68 -6.84
CA ILE A 12 -2.26 7.89 -6.24
C ILE A 12 -2.47 8.44 -4.84
N TYR A 13 -1.96 7.72 -3.84
CA TYR A 13 -1.97 8.13 -2.45
C TYR A 13 -0.56 8.30 -1.92
N SER A 14 -0.30 9.44 -1.28
CA SER A 14 0.96 9.77 -0.65
C SER A 14 0.74 10.03 0.83
N GLY A 15 0.96 9.02 1.67
CA GLY A 15 0.87 9.12 3.13
C GLY A 15 2.14 9.70 3.74
N LYS A 16 2.05 10.23 4.96
CA LYS A 16 3.19 10.79 5.69
C LYS A 16 4.17 9.73 6.16
N ASN A 17 3.68 8.52 6.36
CA ASN A 17 4.43 7.37 6.84
C ASN A 17 3.75 6.06 6.45
N GLU A 18 4.40 4.93 6.75
CA GLU A 18 3.89 3.58 6.45
C GLU A 18 2.55 3.30 7.14
N THR A 19 2.36 3.75 8.38
CA THR A 19 1.11 3.53 9.13
C THR A 19 -0.08 4.18 8.42
N GLU A 20 0.07 5.44 8.00
CA GLU A 20 -0.98 6.15 7.27
C GLU A 20 -1.28 5.48 5.92
N ASN A 21 -0.26 4.97 5.23
CA ASN A 21 -0.42 4.19 4.01
C ASN A 21 -1.22 2.90 4.24
N ILE A 22 -0.93 2.18 5.33
CA ILE A 22 -1.61 0.93 5.68
C ILE A 22 -3.09 1.19 5.96
N GLU A 23 -3.42 2.21 6.76
CA GLU A 23 -4.81 2.55 7.09
C GLU A 23 -5.60 3.00 5.86
N TYR A 24 -4.98 3.83 4.99
CA TYR A 24 -5.60 4.19 3.71
C TYR A 24 -5.93 2.95 2.87
N VAL A 25 -4.96 2.05 2.74
CA VAL A 25 -5.14 0.85 1.93
C VAL A 25 -6.21 -0.05 2.52
N LEU A 26 -6.25 -0.22 3.84
CA LEU A 26 -7.28 -0.98 4.53
C LEU A 26 -8.69 -0.40 4.28
N ASP A 27 -8.84 0.91 4.37
CA ASP A 27 -10.08 1.63 4.06
C ASP A 27 -10.52 1.37 2.60
N GLN A 28 -9.60 1.50 1.64
CA GLN A 28 -9.93 1.24 0.23
C GLN A 28 -10.32 -0.23 -0.02
N VAL A 29 -9.64 -1.19 0.62
CA VAL A 29 -10.02 -2.62 0.53
C VAL A 29 -11.42 -2.86 1.08
N ASN A 30 -11.76 -2.26 2.21
CA ASN A 30 -13.11 -2.38 2.78
C ASN A 30 -14.17 -1.76 1.85
N LYS A 31 -13.92 -0.58 1.30
CA LYS A 31 -14.79 0.06 0.30
C LYS A 31 -14.99 -0.79 -0.96
N LEU A 32 -13.95 -1.49 -1.41
CA LEU A 32 -14.07 -2.42 -2.54
C LEU A 32 -14.92 -3.65 -2.17
N LYS A 33 -14.74 -4.20 -0.96
CA LYS A 33 -15.57 -5.31 -0.46
C LYS A 33 -17.04 -4.91 -0.36
N ASP A 34 -17.34 -3.71 0.13
CA ASP A 34 -18.71 -3.17 0.18
C ASP A 34 -19.33 -3.01 -1.22
N LYS A 35 -18.50 -2.80 -2.24
CA LYS A 35 -18.92 -2.81 -3.66
C LYS A 35 -19.04 -4.21 -4.25
N GLY A 36 -18.83 -5.26 -3.46
CA GLY A 36 -18.97 -6.65 -3.89
C GLY A 36 -17.72 -7.29 -4.51
N TYR A 37 -16.53 -6.66 -4.33
CA TYR A 37 -15.27 -7.30 -4.71
C TYR A 37 -14.94 -8.43 -3.76
N THR A 38 -14.54 -9.56 -4.32
CA THR A 38 -14.07 -10.72 -3.55
C THR A 38 -12.57 -10.63 -3.30
N LYS A 39 -12.04 -11.52 -2.46
CA LYS A 39 -10.58 -11.56 -2.20
C LYS A 39 -9.77 -11.92 -3.45
N GLU A 40 -10.37 -12.62 -4.41
CA GLU A 40 -9.77 -12.97 -5.69
C GLU A 40 -9.73 -11.79 -6.68
N ASP A 41 -10.58 -10.79 -6.47
CA ASP A 41 -10.64 -9.57 -7.28
C ASP A 41 -9.60 -8.53 -6.87
N ILE A 42 -8.93 -8.71 -5.74
CA ILE A 42 -7.97 -7.75 -5.16
C ILE A 42 -6.57 -8.37 -5.09
N LEU A 43 -5.58 -7.70 -5.66
CA LEU A 43 -4.19 -8.14 -5.69
C LEU A 43 -3.26 -7.06 -5.17
N PHE A 44 -2.38 -7.43 -4.24
CA PHE A 44 -1.30 -6.59 -3.76
C PHE A 44 0.01 -6.93 -4.48
N LEU A 45 0.66 -5.90 -4.99
CA LEU A 45 1.97 -6.00 -5.63
C LEU A 45 2.99 -5.15 -4.89
N TYR A 46 4.17 -5.73 -4.70
CA TYR A 46 5.28 -5.08 -4.03
C TYR A 46 6.61 -5.52 -4.63
N ARG A 47 7.62 -4.67 -4.52
CA ARG A 47 8.96 -4.97 -5.04
C ARG A 47 9.67 -6.03 -4.20
N ARG A 48 9.56 -5.95 -2.87
CA ARG A 48 10.15 -6.87 -1.90
C ARG A 48 9.13 -7.33 -0.86
N SER A 49 9.21 -8.60 -0.48
CA SER A 49 8.26 -9.20 0.49
C SER A 49 8.22 -8.47 1.83
N LYS A 50 9.35 -7.89 2.27
CA LYS A 50 9.43 -7.10 3.50
C LYS A 50 8.45 -5.92 3.52
N MET A 51 8.17 -5.32 2.36
CA MET A 51 7.25 -4.18 2.24
C MET A 51 5.79 -4.57 2.50
N TYR A 52 5.43 -5.81 2.27
CA TYR A 52 4.06 -6.29 2.49
C TYR A 52 3.80 -6.75 3.92
N SER A 53 4.84 -7.09 4.68
CA SER A 53 4.70 -7.64 6.03
C SER A 53 3.85 -6.77 6.97
N PRO A 54 4.06 -5.45 7.09
CA PRO A 54 3.25 -4.59 7.96
C PRO A 54 1.77 -4.54 7.53
N TYR A 55 1.51 -4.50 6.23
CA TYR A 55 0.14 -4.55 5.69
C TYR A 55 -0.54 -5.88 6.02
N PHE A 56 0.19 -7.00 5.84
CA PHE A 56 -0.32 -8.33 6.14
C PHE A 56 -0.72 -8.49 7.61
N GLU A 57 0.13 -8.03 8.54
CA GLU A 57 -0.18 -8.08 9.97
C GLU A 57 -1.41 -7.24 10.32
N ARG A 58 -1.53 -6.05 9.75
CA ARG A 58 -2.70 -5.19 9.97
C ARG A 58 -3.98 -5.80 9.40
N PHE A 59 -3.91 -6.35 8.20
CA PHE A 59 -5.05 -7.04 7.58
C PHE A 59 -5.49 -8.26 8.36
N LYS A 60 -4.55 -9.01 8.93
CA LYS A 60 -4.84 -10.16 9.79
C LYS A 60 -5.60 -9.75 11.06
N GLN A 61 -5.23 -8.63 11.68
CA GLN A 61 -5.95 -8.07 12.83
C GLN A 61 -7.40 -7.75 12.47
N GLU A 62 -7.65 -7.17 11.31
CA GLU A 62 -8.98 -6.81 10.81
C GLU A 62 -9.71 -7.99 10.11
N ARG A 63 -9.14 -9.18 10.12
CA ARG A 63 -9.69 -10.38 9.42
C ARG A 63 -9.94 -10.12 7.92
N VAL A 64 -9.12 -9.29 7.32
CA VAL A 64 -9.12 -9.01 5.88
C VAL A 64 -8.13 -9.94 5.20
N PHE A 65 -8.61 -10.76 4.28
CA PHE A 65 -7.77 -11.71 3.55
C PHE A 65 -7.66 -11.27 2.10
N VAL A 66 -6.46 -10.87 1.69
CA VAL A 66 -6.13 -10.46 0.32
C VAL A 66 -4.83 -11.12 -0.14
N SER A 67 -4.68 -11.29 -1.44
CA SER A 67 -3.48 -11.93 -2.00
C SER A 67 -2.38 -10.91 -2.25
N GLY A 68 -1.19 -11.18 -1.72
CA GLY A 68 0.02 -10.38 -1.99
C GLY A 68 1.06 -11.18 -2.76
N LYS A 69 1.68 -10.55 -3.77
CA LYS A 69 2.73 -11.13 -4.62
C LYS A 69 3.83 -10.11 -4.89
N THR A 70 5.05 -10.58 -5.05
CA THR A 70 6.08 -9.74 -5.66
C THR A 70 5.72 -9.45 -7.11
N ILE A 71 6.13 -8.29 -7.64
CA ILE A 71 5.87 -7.93 -9.04
C ILE A 71 6.39 -9.00 -9.99
N HIS A 72 7.56 -9.59 -9.72
CA HIS A 72 8.10 -10.69 -10.52
C HIS A 72 7.17 -11.91 -10.55
N ALA A 73 6.56 -12.25 -9.42
CA ALA A 73 5.63 -13.38 -9.31
C ALA A 73 4.23 -13.08 -9.84
N SER A 74 3.97 -11.84 -10.25
CA SER A 74 2.66 -11.42 -10.77
C SER A 74 2.51 -11.64 -12.27
N LYS A 75 3.53 -12.10 -12.96
CA LYS A 75 3.47 -12.33 -14.42
C LYS A 75 2.35 -13.32 -14.74
N GLY A 76 1.42 -12.89 -15.62
CA GLY A 76 0.25 -13.68 -16.00
C GLY A 76 -0.95 -13.60 -15.04
N LEU A 77 -0.82 -12.93 -13.91
CA LEU A 77 -1.93 -12.64 -13.01
C LEU A 77 -2.60 -11.33 -13.43
N GLU A 78 -3.89 -11.22 -13.15
CA GLU A 78 -4.68 -9.99 -13.30
C GLU A 78 -5.75 -9.96 -12.22
N ALA A 79 -6.14 -8.75 -11.78
CA ALA A 79 -7.21 -8.56 -10.81
C ALA A 79 -8.04 -7.32 -11.18
N LYS A 80 -9.28 -7.23 -10.67
CA LYS A 80 -10.11 -6.05 -10.88
C LYS A 80 -9.50 -4.83 -10.21
N ALA A 81 -9.02 -4.98 -8.97
CA ALA A 81 -8.32 -3.94 -8.24
C ALA A 81 -6.89 -4.39 -7.90
N VAL A 82 -5.91 -3.54 -8.20
CA VAL A 82 -4.50 -3.81 -7.90
C VAL A 82 -3.95 -2.67 -7.03
N PHE A 83 -3.31 -3.04 -5.93
CA PHE A 83 -2.57 -2.15 -5.07
C PHE A 83 -1.06 -2.36 -5.29
N ILE A 84 -0.36 -1.31 -5.70
CA ILE A 84 1.11 -1.31 -5.76
C ILE A 84 1.60 -0.48 -4.59
N ILE A 85 2.24 -1.12 -3.63
CA ILE A 85 2.72 -0.50 -2.39
C ILE A 85 4.23 -0.31 -2.41
N GLY A 86 4.69 0.67 -1.61
CA GLY A 86 6.12 0.96 -1.47
C GLY A 86 6.72 1.62 -2.71
N LEU A 87 5.98 2.49 -3.38
CA LEU A 87 6.46 3.29 -4.50
C LEU A 87 7.27 4.49 -4.00
N THR A 88 8.44 4.19 -3.40
CA THR A 88 9.35 5.17 -2.83
C THR A 88 10.72 5.11 -3.52
N GLU A 89 11.44 6.23 -3.53
CA GLU A 89 12.82 6.27 -4.04
C GLU A 89 13.78 5.52 -3.10
N GLY A 90 14.86 5.00 -3.68
CA GLY A 90 16.01 4.48 -2.96
C GLY A 90 15.95 3.01 -2.60
N SER A 91 16.88 2.60 -1.74
CA SER A 91 17.09 1.21 -1.35
C SER A 91 15.86 0.60 -0.68
N GLY A 92 15.37 -0.50 -1.27
CA GLY A 92 14.17 -1.19 -0.81
C GLY A 92 12.86 -0.58 -1.31
N GLY A 93 12.90 0.55 -2.02
CA GLY A 93 11.75 1.17 -2.66
C GLY A 93 11.41 0.60 -4.04
N PHE A 94 10.84 1.43 -4.90
CA PHE A 94 10.58 1.10 -6.29
C PHE A 94 10.63 2.38 -7.14
N PRO A 95 11.71 2.62 -7.89
CA PRO A 95 12.80 1.71 -8.28
C PRO A 95 13.72 1.30 -7.12
N ASP A 96 14.08 0.01 -7.09
CA ASP A 96 14.97 -0.56 -6.07
C ASP A 96 16.42 -0.50 -6.54
N ILE A 97 16.98 0.71 -6.54
CA ILE A 97 18.35 0.98 -7.00
C ILE A 97 19.24 1.32 -5.81
N TRP A 98 20.25 0.49 -5.59
CA TRP A 98 21.18 0.60 -4.47
C TRP A 98 22.39 1.44 -4.84
N MET A 99 22.21 2.76 -4.90
CA MET A 99 23.26 3.71 -5.31
C MET A 99 24.47 3.73 -4.38
N GLU A 100 24.30 3.34 -3.11
CA GLU A 100 25.36 3.39 -2.09
C GLU A 100 26.09 2.06 -1.89
N ASP A 101 25.65 0.98 -2.53
CA ASP A 101 26.32 -0.32 -2.42
C ASP A 101 27.65 -0.30 -3.21
N ARG A 102 28.75 -0.72 -2.55
CA ARG A 102 30.08 -0.78 -3.18
C ARG A 102 30.11 -1.65 -4.43
N ILE A 103 29.33 -2.73 -4.45
CA ILE A 103 29.22 -3.61 -5.61
C ILE A 103 28.54 -2.87 -6.76
N TYR A 104 27.51 -2.09 -6.47
CA TYR A 104 26.85 -1.23 -7.44
C TYR A 104 27.77 -0.12 -7.96
N GLN A 105 28.64 0.44 -7.12
CA GLN A 105 29.60 1.47 -7.57
C GLN A 105 30.62 0.92 -8.58
N VAL A 106 31.02 -0.34 -8.45
CA VAL A 106 31.91 -1.01 -9.41
C VAL A 106 31.22 -1.28 -10.75
N ILE A 107 29.90 -1.55 -10.71
CA ILE A 107 29.07 -1.82 -11.90
C ILE A 107 28.55 -0.52 -12.52
N LYS A 108 28.55 0.60 -11.77
CA LYS A 108 27.84 1.85 -12.03
C LYS A 108 28.30 2.61 -13.26
N GLU A 109 29.58 2.52 -13.65
CA GLU A 109 30.09 3.32 -14.78
C GLU A 109 29.50 2.92 -16.13
N SER A 110 28.77 1.79 -16.22
CA SER A 110 28.22 1.32 -17.51
C SER A 110 26.74 0.92 -17.52
N ASN A 111 26.00 0.84 -16.36
CA ASN A 111 24.72 0.14 -16.34
C ASN A 111 23.57 0.77 -15.52
N HIS A 112 23.72 2.00 -14.96
CA HIS A 112 22.64 2.62 -14.17
C HIS A 112 21.33 2.78 -15.00
N ASP A 113 21.46 3.24 -16.22
CA ASP A 113 20.30 3.45 -17.11
C ASP A 113 19.63 2.12 -17.46
N LEU A 114 20.40 1.06 -17.62
CA LEU A 114 19.85 -0.27 -17.87
C LEU A 114 19.07 -0.80 -16.67
N LEU A 115 19.58 -0.58 -15.45
CA LEU A 115 18.90 -0.99 -14.23
C LEU A 115 17.58 -0.22 -14.05
N LEU A 116 17.60 1.08 -14.29
CA LEU A 116 16.40 1.90 -14.24
C LEU A 116 15.37 1.48 -15.29
N GLU A 117 15.82 1.12 -16.49
CA GLU A 117 14.96 0.57 -17.53
C GLU A 117 14.32 -0.77 -17.13
N GLU A 118 15.07 -1.65 -16.48
CA GLU A 118 14.51 -2.93 -15.97
C GLU A 118 13.47 -2.68 -14.87
N GLU A 119 13.72 -1.77 -13.94
CA GLU A 119 12.75 -1.38 -12.93
C GLU A 119 11.51 -0.73 -13.55
N ARG A 120 11.67 0.10 -14.59
CA ARG A 120 10.56 0.68 -15.35
C ARG A 120 9.72 -0.39 -16.07
N ARG A 121 10.35 -1.39 -16.64
CA ARG A 121 9.64 -2.55 -17.23
C ARG A 121 8.84 -3.31 -16.18
N LEU A 122 9.41 -3.52 -14.99
CA LEU A 122 8.69 -4.14 -13.86
C LEU A 122 7.50 -3.27 -13.42
N PHE A 123 7.66 -1.96 -13.37
CA PHE A 123 6.58 -1.05 -13.07
C PHE A 123 5.44 -1.15 -14.10
N TYR A 124 5.79 -1.16 -15.38
CA TYR A 124 4.82 -1.37 -16.46
C TYR A 124 4.08 -2.71 -16.32
N VAL A 125 4.80 -3.78 -16.00
CA VAL A 125 4.17 -5.08 -15.72
C VAL A 125 3.19 -4.97 -14.55
N ALA A 126 3.55 -4.28 -13.48
CA ALA A 126 2.70 -4.14 -12.29
C ALA A 126 1.41 -3.36 -12.59
N ILE A 127 1.51 -2.20 -13.23
CA ILE A 127 0.33 -1.36 -13.55
C ILE A 127 -0.64 -2.04 -14.51
N THR A 128 -0.13 -2.86 -15.43
CA THR A 128 -0.96 -3.60 -16.40
C THR A 128 -1.67 -4.81 -15.80
N ARG A 129 -1.51 -5.11 -14.52
CA ARG A 129 -2.26 -6.18 -13.84
C ARG A 129 -3.67 -5.76 -13.44
N ALA A 130 -3.95 -4.45 -13.38
CA ALA A 130 -5.26 -3.92 -12.99
C ALA A 130 -6.22 -3.91 -14.18
N LYS A 131 -7.45 -4.40 -13.97
CA LYS A 131 -8.54 -4.38 -14.96
C LYS A 131 -9.43 -3.14 -14.82
N ASP A 132 -9.76 -2.79 -13.57
CA ASP A 132 -10.72 -1.72 -13.26
C ASP A 132 -10.08 -0.59 -12.45
N ASP A 133 -9.52 -0.90 -11.29
CA ASP A 133 -8.98 0.07 -10.35
C ASP A 133 -7.51 -0.20 -10.05
N LEU A 134 -6.68 0.85 -10.12
CA LEU A 134 -5.25 0.80 -9.78
C LEU A 134 -4.96 1.78 -8.65
N PHE A 135 -4.40 1.28 -7.55
CA PHE A 135 -3.98 2.06 -6.39
C PHE A 135 -2.46 2.07 -6.29
N LEU A 136 -1.86 3.25 -6.37
CA LEU A 136 -0.43 3.48 -6.26
C LEU A 136 -0.15 4.16 -4.93
N VAL A 137 0.59 3.50 -4.04
CA VAL A 137 0.81 3.95 -2.67
C VAL A 137 2.27 4.31 -2.47
N THR A 138 2.51 5.55 -2.06
CA THR A 138 3.84 6.13 -1.87
C THR A 138 3.94 6.88 -0.54
N GLU A 139 5.11 7.42 -0.22
CA GLU A 139 5.36 8.25 0.97
C GLU A 139 5.66 9.68 0.56
N LYS A 140 5.05 10.62 1.29
CA LYS A 140 5.21 12.05 1.05
C LYS A 140 6.66 12.49 1.26
N GLY A 141 7.22 13.12 0.23
CA GLY A 141 8.60 13.59 0.23
C GLY A 141 9.62 12.53 -0.20
N ASN A 142 9.19 11.30 -0.48
CA ASN A 142 10.02 10.21 -0.98
C ASN A 142 9.33 9.42 -2.10
N GLU A 143 8.53 10.13 -2.90
CA GLU A 143 7.74 9.51 -3.96
C GLU A 143 8.62 8.94 -5.07
N SER A 144 8.25 7.77 -5.57
CA SER A 144 8.88 7.16 -6.74
C SER A 144 8.87 8.07 -7.96
N SER A 145 10.00 8.18 -8.65
CA SER A 145 10.12 8.92 -9.91
C SER A 145 9.17 8.40 -11.00
N PHE A 146 8.83 7.13 -10.99
CA PHE A 146 7.89 6.52 -11.94
C PHE A 146 6.49 7.11 -11.86
N LEU A 147 6.08 7.64 -10.70
CA LEU A 147 4.78 8.30 -10.55
C LEU A 147 4.67 9.58 -11.39
N LYS A 148 5.80 10.22 -11.69
CA LYS A 148 5.86 11.42 -12.55
C LYS A 148 5.69 11.10 -14.03
N GLU A 149 5.88 9.83 -14.41
CA GLU A 149 5.70 9.37 -15.80
C GLU A 149 4.23 9.12 -16.14
N ILE A 150 3.34 9.08 -15.13
CA ILE A 150 1.90 8.87 -15.33
C ILE A 150 1.22 10.21 -15.63
N PRO A 151 0.52 10.36 -16.76
CA PRO A 151 -0.17 11.61 -17.10
C PRO A 151 -1.27 11.94 -16.08
N ASP A 152 -1.35 13.20 -15.69
CA ASP A 152 -2.31 13.69 -14.69
C ASP A 152 -3.79 13.45 -15.08
N ASP A 153 -4.08 13.44 -16.36
CA ASP A 153 -5.44 13.24 -16.90
C ASP A 153 -6.06 11.88 -16.50
N PHE A 154 -5.23 10.90 -16.15
CA PHE A 154 -5.66 9.56 -15.74
C PHE A 154 -5.62 9.32 -14.25
N THR A 155 -5.14 10.30 -13.45
CA THR A 155 -4.85 10.11 -12.03
C THR A 155 -5.80 10.89 -11.13
N PHE A 156 -6.17 10.26 -10.01
CA PHE A 156 -6.81 10.91 -8.87
C PHE A 156 -5.78 10.98 -7.74
N LYS A 157 -5.16 12.15 -7.57
CA LYS A 157 -4.18 12.36 -6.49
C LYS A 157 -4.92 12.64 -5.20
N THR A 158 -4.74 11.81 -4.19
CA THR A 158 -5.27 12.01 -2.85
C THR A 158 -4.10 12.17 -1.89
N SER A 159 -3.87 13.40 -1.43
CA SER A 159 -2.92 13.73 -0.36
C SER A 159 -3.67 14.27 0.87
N ILE A 160 -4.94 14.01 0.96
CA ILE A 160 -5.73 14.35 2.15
C ILE A 160 -5.17 13.47 3.26
N PRO A 161 -4.71 14.07 4.40
CA PRO A 161 -4.45 13.24 5.57
C PRO A 161 -5.72 12.43 5.76
N PHE A 162 -5.58 11.11 5.77
CA PHE A 162 -6.63 10.26 6.25
C PHE A 162 -6.89 10.77 7.67
N ASN A 163 -7.88 11.63 7.83
CA ASN A 163 -8.52 11.84 9.09
C ASN A 163 -9.19 10.48 9.36
N SER A 164 -8.37 9.52 9.77
CA SER A 164 -8.87 8.61 10.75
C SER A 164 -9.54 9.52 11.78
N VAL A 165 -10.84 9.47 11.89
CA VAL A 165 -11.37 9.45 13.23
C VAL A 165 -10.53 8.35 13.86
N ILE A 166 -9.41 8.74 14.47
CA ILE A 166 -8.78 7.96 15.50
C ILE A 166 -9.87 8.04 16.57
N GLU A 167 -10.81 7.11 16.51
CA GLU A 167 -11.37 6.60 17.74
C GLU A 167 -10.11 6.28 18.53
N GLU A 168 -9.81 7.08 19.52
CA GLU A 168 -8.67 6.89 20.37
C GLU A 168 -8.80 5.47 20.85
N ILE A 169 -7.98 4.58 20.27
CA ILE A 169 -8.00 3.16 20.63
C ILE A 169 -7.46 3.15 22.04
N THR A 170 -8.37 3.19 22.99
CA THR A 170 -8.03 3.11 24.42
C THR A 170 -7.48 1.72 24.66
N LEU A 171 -6.18 1.64 24.88
CA LEU A 171 -5.52 0.40 25.26
C LEU A 171 -5.50 0.29 26.79
N CYS A 172 -5.83 -0.87 27.31
CA CYS A 172 -5.68 -1.15 28.73
C CYS A 172 -4.23 -0.86 29.18
N SER A 173 -4.08 -0.07 30.23
CA SER A 173 -2.78 0.32 30.79
C SER A 173 -1.92 -0.90 31.18
N LYS A 174 -2.56 -2.00 31.60
CA LYS A 174 -1.91 -3.21 32.10
C LYS A 174 -1.71 -4.29 31.03
N CYS A 175 -2.76 -4.74 30.37
CA CYS A 175 -2.68 -5.89 29.44
C CYS A 175 -2.56 -5.48 27.97
N LYS A 176 -2.63 -4.18 27.66
CA LYS A 176 -2.53 -3.62 26.31
C LYS A 176 -3.59 -4.13 25.31
N ASN A 177 -4.65 -4.79 25.79
CA ASN A 177 -5.78 -5.15 24.96
C ASN A 177 -6.61 -3.91 24.63
N ARG A 178 -7.18 -3.89 23.44
CA ARG A 178 -8.09 -2.82 22.98
C ARG A 178 -9.34 -2.83 23.86
N LEU A 179 -9.73 -1.63 24.29
CA LEU A 179 -10.96 -1.38 25.04
C LEU A 179 -11.92 -0.61 24.14
N ASP A 180 -13.18 -1.01 24.14
CA ASP A 180 -14.23 -0.22 23.54
C ASP A 180 -14.59 0.97 24.45
N GLU A 181 -15.11 2.06 23.89
CA GLU A 181 -15.47 3.25 24.66
C GLU A 181 -16.47 2.89 25.77
N GLY A 182 -16.22 3.45 26.97
CA GLY A 182 -17.15 3.38 28.10
C GLY A 182 -16.86 2.28 29.14
N PHE A 183 -15.77 1.52 29.02
CA PHE A 183 -15.38 0.57 30.05
C PHE A 183 -14.56 1.23 31.17
N SER A 184 -15.10 1.28 32.39
CA SER A 184 -14.37 1.69 33.59
C SER A 184 -13.36 0.63 34.05
N PHE A 185 -13.54 -0.62 33.64
CA PHE A 185 -12.65 -1.75 33.95
C PHE A 185 -12.35 -2.55 32.70
N CYS A 186 -11.10 -3.00 32.57
CA CYS A 186 -10.71 -3.85 31.44
C CYS A 186 -11.41 -5.23 31.50
N PRO A 187 -12.17 -5.63 30.49
CA PRO A 187 -12.87 -6.92 30.48
C PRO A 187 -11.93 -8.13 30.41
N TYR A 188 -10.63 -7.90 30.06
CA TYR A 188 -9.66 -8.98 29.89
C TYR A 188 -8.80 -9.21 31.13
N CYS A 189 -8.50 -8.17 31.92
CA CYS A 189 -7.62 -8.31 33.08
C CYS A 189 -8.16 -7.68 34.38
N GLY A 190 -9.33 -7.05 34.34
CA GLY A 190 -10.00 -6.42 35.48
C GLY A 190 -9.37 -5.11 35.97
N GLU A 191 -8.37 -4.55 35.25
CA GLU A 191 -7.72 -3.30 35.65
C GLU A 191 -8.64 -2.10 35.44
N GLU A 192 -8.71 -1.22 36.45
CA GLU A 192 -9.45 0.05 36.37
C GLU A 192 -8.80 0.99 35.35
N GLN A 193 -9.61 1.61 34.51
CA GLN A 193 -9.15 2.55 33.50
C GLN A 193 -9.47 3.97 33.95
N ILE A 194 -8.47 4.82 33.98
CA ILE A 194 -8.65 6.25 34.26
C ILE A 194 -9.11 6.87 32.93
N LEU A 195 -10.35 7.31 32.90
CA LEU A 195 -10.87 8.14 31.82
C LEU A 195 -10.45 9.58 32.15
N ASP A 196 -9.47 10.12 31.41
CA ASP A 196 -9.16 11.55 31.49
C ASP A 196 -10.36 12.31 30.91
N GLU A 197 -10.93 13.22 31.72
CA GLU A 197 -12.02 14.12 31.36
C GLU A 197 -11.57 15.21 30.38
#